data_f000417f99827962ad208426e3e991c8
#
_entry.id   f000417f99827962ad208426e3e991c8
#
_cell.length_a   1.000
_cell.length_b   1.000
_cell.length_c   1.000
_cell.angle_alpha   90.00
_cell.angle_beta   90.00
_cell.angle_gamma   90.00
#
_symmetry.space_group_name_H-M   'P 1'
#
loop_
_entity.id
_entity.type
_entity.pdbx_description
1 polymer ?
#
loop_
_entity_poly.entity_id
_entity_poly.type
_entity_poly.pdbx_seq_one_letter_code
_entity_poly.pdbx_strand_id
1 'polypeptide(L)'
;MSWLEATADLLEVARAILREQVMPGLDADRRYTAAMVANALAIAARELDQGGRARAEEQALLAEFLGQSAATLPELRRRLCRELRDGAVLANRPDELRILLRKVVHARLAISNPDYARTHG
;
A
#
# COMPACT_ATOMS: atom_id res chain seq x y z
N MET A 1 -1.22 -4.14 22.71
CA MET A 1 -0.71 -3.32 21.59
C MET A 1 0.66 -3.84 21.18
N SER A 2 0.86 -4.12 19.89
CA SER A 2 2.18 -4.51 19.39
C SER A 2 3.09 -3.27 19.32
N TRP A 3 4.40 -3.51 19.24
CA TRP A 3 5.32 -2.37 19.09
C TRP A 3 5.17 -1.69 17.70
N LEU A 4 4.65 -2.41 16.70
CA LEU A 4 4.33 -1.80 15.39
C LEU A 4 3.19 -0.79 15.51
N GLU A 5 2.15 -1.12 16.27
CA GLU A 5 1.05 -0.21 16.54
C GLU A 5 1.53 1.01 17.34
N ALA A 6 2.37 0.79 18.34
CA ALA A 6 2.97 1.88 19.12
C ALA A 6 3.82 2.80 18.25
N THR A 7 4.57 2.23 17.30
CA THR A 7 5.38 3.02 16.36
C THR A 7 4.50 3.81 15.39
N ALA A 8 3.41 3.21 14.89
CA ALA A 8 2.45 3.91 14.05
C ALA A 8 1.82 5.10 14.79
N ASP A 9 1.45 4.91 16.06
CA ASP A 9 0.90 5.97 16.90
C ASP A 9 1.91 7.11 17.10
N LEU A 10 3.17 6.77 17.31
CA LEU A 10 4.25 7.78 17.46
C LEU A 10 4.38 8.61 16.19
N LEU A 11 4.33 7.99 15.02
CA LEU A 11 4.39 8.71 13.75
C LEU A 11 3.19 9.64 13.57
N GLU A 12 2.00 9.22 13.99
CA GLU A 12 0.81 10.08 13.93
C GLU A 12 0.91 11.26 14.87
N VAL A 13 1.46 11.08 16.07
CA VAL A 13 1.72 12.18 17.00
C VAL A 13 2.72 13.17 16.39
N ALA A 14 3.81 12.67 15.81
CA ALA A 14 4.82 13.52 15.17
C ALA A 14 4.21 14.32 14.00
N ARG A 15 3.36 13.69 13.21
CA ARG A 15 2.66 14.34 12.11
C ARG A 15 1.74 15.46 12.62
N ALA A 16 0.97 15.19 13.67
CA ALA A 16 0.07 16.16 14.26
C ALA A 16 0.82 17.39 14.80
N ILE A 17 1.92 17.17 15.50
CA ILE A 17 2.77 18.25 16.00
C ILE A 17 3.33 19.09 14.85
N LEU A 18 3.82 18.44 13.81
CA LEU A 18 4.35 19.13 12.63
C LEU A 18 3.28 20.03 12.00
N ARG A 19 2.07 19.52 11.79
CA ARG A 19 0.98 20.28 11.17
C ARG A 19 0.46 21.42 12.05
N GLU A 20 0.29 21.18 13.34
CA GLU A 20 -0.39 22.11 14.22
C GLU A 20 0.55 23.13 14.84
N GLN A 21 1.81 22.77 15.12
CA GLN A 21 2.73 23.60 15.87
C GLN A 21 3.91 24.16 15.06
N VAL A 22 4.29 23.48 13.98
CA VAL A 22 5.47 23.89 13.20
C VAL A 22 5.07 24.58 11.89
N MET A 23 4.18 23.96 11.12
CA MET A 23 3.81 24.47 9.79
C MET A 23 3.23 25.88 9.78
N PRO A 24 2.38 26.28 10.75
CA PRO A 24 1.83 27.65 10.74
C PRO A 24 2.86 28.77 10.82
N GLY A 25 4.03 28.52 11.39
CA GLY A 25 5.11 29.50 11.51
C GLY A 25 6.07 29.52 10.33
N LEU A 26 5.88 28.71 9.31
CA LEU A 26 6.78 28.61 8.15
C LEU A 26 6.31 29.46 6.99
N ASP A 27 7.26 29.92 6.15
CA ASP A 27 6.95 30.54 4.87
C ASP A 27 6.35 29.51 3.91
N ALA A 28 5.86 29.98 2.75
CA ALA A 28 5.14 29.13 1.79
C ALA A 28 5.99 27.95 1.28
N ASP A 29 7.27 28.20 0.97
CA ASP A 29 8.14 27.13 0.43
C ASP A 29 8.44 26.07 1.47
N ARG A 30 8.76 26.50 2.70
CA ARG A 30 9.04 25.57 3.80
C ARG A 30 7.78 24.86 4.26
N ARG A 31 6.63 25.54 4.22
CA ARG A 31 5.35 24.92 4.54
C ARG A 31 5.02 23.79 3.55
N TYR A 32 5.30 23.99 2.26
CA TYR A 32 5.12 22.95 1.26
C TYR A 32 6.01 21.74 1.57
N THR A 33 7.30 21.99 1.86
CA THR A 33 8.23 20.90 2.22
C THR A 33 7.76 20.17 3.48
N ALA A 34 7.32 20.90 4.51
CA ALA A 34 6.80 20.29 5.73
C ALA A 34 5.53 19.47 5.47
N ALA A 35 4.67 19.92 4.56
CA ALA A 35 3.48 19.17 4.17
C ALA A 35 3.84 17.83 3.48
N MET A 36 4.90 17.83 2.66
CA MET A 36 5.43 16.61 2.06
C MET A 36 5.94 15.64 3.13
N VAL A 37 6.65 16.15 4.13
CA VAL A 37 7.13 15.35 5.26
C VAL A 37 5.95 14.77 6.05
N ALA A 38 4.95 15.60 6.35
CA ALA A 38 3.76 15.16 7.06
C ALA A 38 3.01 14.05 6.30
N ASN A 39 2.93 14.16 4.98
CA ASN A 39 2.32 13.14 4.15
C ASN A 39 3.13 11.82 4.19
N ALA A 40 4.46 11.91 4.15
CA ALA A 40 5.32 10.74 4.26
C ALA A 40 5.14 10.05 5.62
N LEU A 41 5.03 10.81 6.69
CA LEU A 41 4.76 10.25 8.03
C LEU A 41 3.42 9.52 8.08
N ALA A 42 2.40 10.09 7.45
CA ALA A 42 1.08 9.44 7.38
C ALA A 42 1.12 8.13 6.60
N ILE A 43 1.83 8.09 5.48
CA ILE A 43 2.00 6.87 4.68
C ILE A 43 2.75 5.81 5.49
N ALA A 44 3.85 6.20 6.16
CA ALA A 44 4.63 5.28 6.98
C ALA A 44 3.79 4.69 8.13
N ALA A 45 2.99 5.51 8.79
CA ALA A 45 2.11 5.07 9.86
C ALA A 45 1.09 4.03 9.35
N ARG A 46 0.47 4.30 8.20
CA ARG A 46 -0.48 3.36 7.59
C ARG A 46 0.20 2.06 7.15
N GLU A 47 1.43 2.14 6.62
CA GLU A 47 2.20 0.95 6.24
C GLU A 47 2.49 0.07 7.46
N LEU A 48 2.87 0.66 8.58
CA LEU A 48 3.11 -0.09 9.82
C LEU A 48 1.84 -0.74 10.35
N ASP A 49 0.71 -0.05 10.22
CA ASP A 49 -0.58 -0.53 10.72
C ASP A 49 -1.23 -1.57 9.79
N GLN A 50 -1.17 -1.35 8.48
CA GLN A 50 -1.94 -2.10 7.48
C GLN A 50 -1.09 -2.91 6.51
N GLY A 51 0.21 -2.62 6.41
CA GLY A 51 1.07 -3.21 5.39
C GLY A 51 1.18 -4.74 5.48
N GLY A 52 1.26 -5.27 6.70
CA GLY A 52 1.31 -6.71 6.91
C GLY A 52 0.06 -7.42 6.42
N ARG A 53 -1.11 -6.86 6.70
CA ARG A 53 -2.38 -7.39 6.22
C ARG A 53 -2.50 -7.29 4.71
N ALA A 54 -2.10 -6.16 4.13
CA ALA A 54 -2.14 -5.96 2.68
C ALA A 54 -1.25 -6.98 1.95
N ARG A 55 -0.04 -7.24 2.48
CA ARG A 55 0.86 -8.25 1.91
C ARG A 55 0.31 -9.66 2.05
N ALA A 56 -0.28 -10.00 3.19
CA ALA A 56 -0.91 -11.31 3.41
C ALA A 56 -2.09 -11.52 2.46
N GLU A 57 -2.90 -10.51 2.25
CA GLU A 57 -4.03 -10.57 1.31
C GLU A 57 -3.53 -10.74 -0.13
N GLU A 58 -2.53 -9.97 -0.54
CA GLU A 58 -1.93 -10.12 -1.86
C GLU A 58 -1.38 -11.52 -2.07
N GLN A 59 -0.67 -12.06 -1.07
CA GLN A 59 -0.13 -13.41 -1.14
C GLN A 59 -1.23 -14.45 -1.32
N ALA A 60 -2.31 -14.34 -0.56
CA ALA A 60 -3.44 -15.26 -0.67
C ALA A 60 -4.10 -15.18 -2.05
N LEU A 61 -4.32 -13.98 -2.57
CA LEU A 61 -4.92 -13.76 -3.88
C LEU A 61 -4.06 -14.31 -5.00
N LEU A 62 -2.74 -14.06 -4.95
CA LEU A 62 -1.82 -14.57 -5.96
C LEU A 62 -1.68 -16.08 -5.89
N ALA A 63 -1.60 -16.65 -4.68
CA ALA A 63 -1.51 -18.09 -4.49
C ALA A 63 -2.74 -18.80 -5.07
N GLU A 64 -3.92 -18.29 -4.83
CA GLU A 64 -5.16 -18.84 -5.37
C GLU A 64 -5.18 -18.74 -6.90
N PHE A 65 -4.85 -17.58 -7.44
CA PHE A 65 -4.84 -17.35 -8.88
C PHE A 65 -3.84 -18.26 -9.61
N LEU A 66 -2.65 -18.44 -9.04
CA LEU A 66 -1.58 -19.25 -9.64
C LEU A 66 -1.60 -20.73 -9.25
N GLY A 67 -2.47 -21.11 -8.32
CA GLY A 67 -2.52 -22.48 -7.83
C GLY A 67 -1.30 -22.91 -7.03
N GLN A 68 -0.68 -22.00 -6.27
CA GLN A 68 0.57 -22.22 -5.54
C GLN A 68 0.40 -21.83 -4.07
N SER A 69 0.18 -22.79 -3.19
CA SER A 69 -0.11 -22.51 -1.78
C SER A 69 1.11 -22.33 -0.87
N ALA A 70 2.31 -22.76 -1.30
CA ALA A 70 3.50 -22.78 -0.44
C ALA A 70 4.59 -21.78 -0.86
N ALA A 71 4.29 -20.83 -1.75
CA ALA A 71 5.26 -19.88 -2.26
C ALA A 71 5.25 -18.58 -1.46
N THR A 72 6.40 -17.91 -1.42
CA THR A 72 6.52 -16.57 -0.82
C THR A 72 5.90 -15.51 -1.74
N LEU A 73 5.59 -14.34 -1.21
CA LEU A 73 5.04 -13.24 -2.01
C LEU A 73 5.98 -12.83 -3.16
N PRO A 74 7.32 -12.66 -2.94
CA PRO A 74 8.22 -12.37 -4.06
C PRO A 74 8.22 -13.44 -5.14
N GLU A 75 8.14 -14.71 -4.77
CA GLU A 75 8.07 -15.80 -5.73
C GLU A 75 6.78 -15.76 -6.55
N LEU A 76 5.66 -15.51 -5.89
CA LEU A 76 4.36 -15.39 -6.55
C LEU A 76 4.33 -14.22 -7.53
N ARG A 77 4.88 -13.08 -7.14
CA ARG A 77 4.97 -11.90 -8.00
C ARG A 77 5.82 -12.18 -9.24
N ARG A 78 6.97 -12.83 -9.06
CA ARG A 78 7.85 -13.20 -10.19
C ARG A 78 7.15 -14.17 -11.14
N ARG A 79 6.41 -15.13 -10.61
CA ARG A 79 5.68 -16.09 -11.42
C ARG A 79 4.57 -15.41 -12.20
N LEU A 80 3.79 -14.55 -11.59
CA LEU A 80 2.75 -13.79 -12.28
C LEU A 80 3.35 -12.96 -13.42
N CYS A 81 4.47 -12.29 -13.17
CA CYS A 81 5.15 -11.51 -14.22
C CYS A 81 5.59 -12.39 -15.39
N ARG A 82 6.11 -13.58 -15.14
CA ARG A 82 6.49 -14.51 -16.21
C ARG A 82 5.28 -14.94 -17.02
N GLU A 83 4.20 -15.31 -16.35
CA GLU A 83 2.97 -15.73 -17.03
C GLU A 83 2.34 -14.60 -17.85
N LEU A 84 2.42 -13.37 -17.37
CA LEU A 84 1.97 -12.20 -18.13
C LEU A 84 2.81 -11.98 -19.39
N ARG A 85 4.12 -12.15 -19.30
CA ARG A 85 5.00 -12.03 -20.47
C ARG A 85 4.74 -13.12 -21.51
N ASP A 86 4.41 -14.31 -21.06
CA ASP A 86 4.07 -15.42 -21.96
C ASP A 86 2.73 -15.20 -22.67
N GLY A 87 1.87 -14.35 -22.12
CA GLY A 87 0.60 -13.95 -22.73
C GLY A 87 -0.55 -14.93 -22.54
N ALA A 88 -0.31 -16.13 -22.03
CA ALA A 88 -1.36 -17.15 -21.88
C ALA A 88 -2.42 -16.75 -20.85
N VAL A 89 -2.02 -16.19 -19.72
CA VAL A 89 -2.93 -15.73 -18.66
C VAL A 89 -3.85 -14.63 -19.18
N LEU A 90 -3.29 -13.65 -19.88
CA LEU A 90 -4.07 -12.56 -20.46
C LEU A 90 -5.07 -13.08 -21.51
N ALA A 91 -4.66 -14.06 -22.32
CA ALA A 91 -5.52 -14.64 -23.34
C ALA A 91 -6.64 -15.50 -22.76
N ASN A 92 -6.35 -16.29 -21.71
CA ASN A 92 -7.26 -17.32 -21.20
C ASN A 92 -8.10 -16.89 -19.99
N ARG A 93 -7.59 -15.94 -19.18
CA ARG A 93 -8.23 -15.49 -17.93
C ARG A 93 -8.19 -13.96 -17.78
N PRO A 94 -8.60 -13.19 -18.80
CA PRO A 94 -8.46 -11.72 -18.73
C PRO A 94 -9.31 -11.08 -17.64
N ASP A 95 -10.52 -11.56 -17.41
CA ASP A 95 -11.42 -10.98 -16.41
C ASP A 95 -10.96 -11.29 -14.99
N GLU A 96 -10.53 -12.54 -14.75
CA GLU A 96 -9.99 -12.94 -13.46
C GLU A 96 -8.71 -12.17 -13.12
N LEU A 97 -7.83 -11.98 -14.10
CA LEU A 97 -6.61 -11.20 -13.96
C LEU A 97 -6.93 -9.74 -13.60
N ARG A 98 -7.90 -9.13 -14.29
CA ARG A 98 -8.30 -7.74 -14.04
C ARG A 98 -8.83 -7.58 -12.62
N ILE A 99 -9.68 -8.50 -12.17
CA ILE A 99 -10.22 -8.49 -10.80
C ILE A 99 -9.10 -8.62 -9.77
N LEU A 100 -8.16 -9.54 -9.99
CA LEU A 100 -7.00 -9.74 -9.12
C LEU A 100 -6.18 -8.46 -8.99
N LEU A 101 -5.77 -7.90 -10.12
CA LEU A 101 -4.93 -6.70 -10.14
C LEU A 101 -5.64 -5.50 -9.49
N ARG A 102 -6.94 -5.35 -9.71
CA ARG A 102 -7.71 -4.28 -9.09
C ARG A 102 -7.71 -4.41 -7.56
N LYS A 103 -7.89 -5.61 -7.04
CA LYS A 103 -7.87 -5.84 -5.59
C LYS A 103 -6.50 -5.54 -4.98
N VAL A 104 -5.43 -5.99 -5.64
CA VAL A 104 -4.05 -5.77 -5.18
C VAL A 104 -3.73 -4.27 -5.18
N VAL A 105 -4.03 -3.57 -6.27
CA VAL A 105 -3.78 -2.13 -6.39
C VAL A 105 -4.61 -1.35 -5.37
N HIS A 106 -5.88 -1.72 -5.19
CA HIS A 106 -6.75 -1.04 -4.23
C HIS A 106 -6.21 -1.15 -2.80
N ALA A 107 -5.74 -2.32 -2.40
CA ALA A 107 -5.15 -2.52 -1.08
C ALA A 107 -3.90 -1.65 -0.87
N ARG A 108 -3.05 -1.52 -1.89
CA ARG A 108 -1.87 -0.66 -1.82
C ARG A 108 -2.24 0.83 -1.82
N LEU A 109 -3.23 1.24 -2.60
CA LEU A 109 -3.70 2.62 -2.63
C LEU A 109 -4.33 3.03 -1.30
N ALA A 110 -4.99 2.12 -0.59
CA ALA A 110 -5.55 2.41 0.72
C ALA A 110 -4.47 2.87 1.72
N ILE A 111 -3.22 2.44 1.52
CA ILE A 111 -2.07 2.87 2.33
C ILE A 111 -1.45 4.16 1.79
N SER A 112 -1.13 4.20 0.50
CA SER A 112 -0.39 5.31 -0.11
C SER A 112 -1.26 6.52 -0.42
N ASN A 113 -2.51 6.31 -0.80
CA ASN A 113 -3.45 7.38 -1.17
C ASN A 113 -4.89 6.97 -0.88
N PRO A 114 -5.32 6.98 0.41
CA PRO A 114 -6.66 6.50 0.78
C PRO A 114 -7.79 7.31 0.16
N ASP A 115 -7.58 8.60 -0.11
CA ASP A 115 -8.59 9.42 -0.77
C ASP A 115 -8.87 8.95 -2.19
N TYR A 116 -7.81 8.65 -2.95
CA TYR A 116 -7.94 8.10 -4.29
C TYR A 116 -8.62 6.73 -4.26
N ALA A 117 -8.25 5.87 -3.32
CA ALA A 117 -8.84 4.54 -3.17
C ALA A 117 -10.35 4.62 -2.92
N ARG A 118 -10.81 5.56 -2.10
CA ARG A 118 -12.25 5.76 -1.82
C ARG A 118 -13.04 6.21 -3.04
N THR A 119 -12.45 7.04 -3.90
CA THR A 119 -13.16 7.61 -5.05
C THR A 119 -13.03 6.75 -6.31
N HIS A 120 -12.03 5.88 -6.40
CA HIS A 120 -11.73 5.07 -7.60
C HIS A 120 -11.72 3.56 -7.33
N GLY A 121 -12.05 3.17 -6.12
CA GLY A 121 -12.16 1.77 -5.73
C GLY A 121 -13.53 1.13 -6.11
#